data_a3f211dba70834ac2ff95d597c170278
#
_entry.id   a3f211dba70834ac2ff95d597c170278
#
_cell.length_a   1.000
_cell.length_b   1.000
_cell.length_c   1.000
_cell.angle_alpha   90.00
_cell.angle_beta   90.00
_cell.angle_gamma   90.00
#
_symmetry.space_group_name_H-M   'P 1'
#
loop_
_entity.id
_entity.type
_entity.pdbx_description
1 polymer ?
#
loop_
_entity_poly.entity_id
_entity_poly.type
_entity_poly.pdbx_seq_one_letter_code
_entity_poly.pdbx_strand_id
1 'polypeptide(L)'
;MSLHARCEKGQSGYPWLVFLHGFSGDSREWQTVGAAFSAYPRLYIDLPGHGGSREVRVSGFAEVSLRLEKTLAHYHVRDYWLIGYSLGGRIAMFFASQPRRWLCGLVVEGGHPGLQDAHQRRQRACSDAAWAERFRREPLAQVFADWYQQPVFAGLSTAQREALVALRSHNCGTSLAAMLEATSLAVQPDLRAQLRARRYPFHYLCGERDAKFRAIARDVAATTHIIHHAGHNAHRENPAAVVSCLAQFLAS
;
A
#
# COMPACT_ATOMS: atom_id res chain seq x y z
N MET A 1 2.08 -19.45 -8.17
CA MET A 1 3.14 -18.57 -8.71
C MET A 1 3.40 -17.44 -7.72
N SER A 2 4.67 -16.99 -7.59
CA SER A 2 5.07 -15.80 -6.86
C SER A 2 4.70 -14.53 -7.66
N LEU A 3 4.62 -13.39 -6.97
CA LEU A 3 4.51 -12.09 -7.60
C LEU A 3 5.88 -11.64 -8.12
N HIS A 4 5.88 -10.79 -9.12
CA HIS A 4 7.09 -10.10 -9.54
C HIS A 4 7.57 -9.18 -8.41
N ALA A 5 8.87 -9.15 -8.19
CA ALA A 5 9.47 -8.25 -7.19
C ALA A 5 10.88 -7.84 -7.61
N ARG A 6 11.26 -6.64 -7.23
CA ARG A 6 12.64 -6.16 -7.30
C ARG A 6 13.30 -6.41 -5.94
N CYS A 7 14.40 -7.15 -5.96
CA CYS A 7 15.18 -7.50 -4.78
C CYS A 7 16.49 -6.72 -4.77
N GLU A 8 16.80 -6.10 -3.66
CA GLU A 8 18.07 -5.42 -3.42
C GLU A 8 18.75 -6.03 -2.18
N LYS A 9 19.99 -6.45 -2.35
CA LYS A 9 20.77 -7.05 -1.26
C LYS A 9 21.09 -6.01 -0.19
N GLY A 10 21.15 -6.44 1.05
CA GLY A 10 21.64 -5.69 2.19
C GLY A 10 22.80 -6.42 2.89
N GLN A 11 23.13 -5.97 4.09
CA GLN A 11 24.12 -6.59 4.95
C GLN A 11 23.49 -7.76 5.75
N SER A 12 24.29 -8.72 6.14
CA SER A 12 23.86 -9.81 7.02
C SER A 12 23.49 -9.28 8.41
N GLY A 13 22.47 -9.88 9.01
CA GLY A 13 21.98 -9.51 10.35
C GLY A 13 20.89 -8.45 10.39
N TYR A 14 20.61 -7.78 9.29
CA TYR A 14 19.45 -6.85 9.20
C TYR A 14 18.18 -7.58 8.75
N PRO A 15 17.00 -7.24 9.32
CA PRO A 15 15.73 -7.74 8.83
C PRO A 15 15.42 -7.21 7.42
N TRP A 16 14.60 -7.94 6.68
CA TRP A 16 14.14 -7.47 5.38
C TRP A 16 13.16 -6.29 5.50
N LEU A 17 13.24 -5.36 4.57
CA LEU A 17 12.20 -4.36 4.34
C LEU A 17 11.39 -4.78 3.11
N VAL A 18 10.13 -5.16 3.33
CA VAL A 18 9.21 -5.59 2.26
C VAL A 18 8.22 -4.48 1.99
N PHE A 19 8.23 -3.96 0.76
CA PHE A 19 7.46 -2.80 0.36
C PHE A 19 6.29 -3.17 -0.57
N LEU A 20 5.09 -2.67 -0.24
CA LEU A 20 3.87 -2.81 -1.03
C LEU A 20 3.38 -1.43 -1.47
N HIS A 21 3.27 -1.23 -2.78
CA HIS A 21 2.81 0.04 -3.38
C HIS A 21 1.30 0.25 -3.26
N GLY A 22 0.82 1.45 -3.54
CA GLY A 22 -0.59 1.80 -3.64
C GLY A 22 -1.24 1.37 -4.97
N PHE A 23 -2.55 1.61 -5.11
CA PHE A 23 -3.27 1.35 -6.37
C PHE A 23 -2.60 2.09 -7.53
N SER A 24 -2.51 1.42 -8.67
CA SER A 24 -1.82 1.86 -9.89
C SER A 24 -0.30 2.06 -9.77
N GLY A 25 0.31 1.80 -8.61
CA GLY A 25 1.76 1.81 -8.40
C GLY A 25 2.45 0.56 -8.93
N ASP A 26 3.75 0.47 -8.66
CA ASP A 26 4.60 -0.69 -8.90
C ASP A 26 5.81 -0.71 -7.96
N SER A 27 6.70 -1.67 -8.14
CA SER A 27 7.92 -1.86 -7.32
C SER A 27 8.86 -0.64 -7.27
N ARG A 28 8.67 0.38 -8.11
CA ARG A 28 9.45 1.64 -8.09
C ARG A 28 8.92 2.65 -7.07
N GLU A 29 7.70 2.46 -6.57
CA GLU A 29 7.00 3.42 -5.70
C GLU A 29 7.84 3.82 -4.46
N TRP A 30 8.46 2.83 -3.82
CA TRP A 30 9.20 3.01 -2.58
C TRP A 30 10.71 3.16 -2.74
N GLN A 31 11.25 3.16 -3.98
CA GLN A 31 12.69 3.14 -4.19
C GLN A 31 13.43 4.33 -3.59
N THR A 32 12.85 5.53 -3.67
CA THR A 32 13.45 6.74 -3.09
C THR A 32 13.62 6.62 -1.58
N VAL A 33 12.60 6.12 -0.88
CA VAL A 33 12.67 5.89 0.57
C VAL A 33 13.59 4.70 0.88
N GLY A 34 13.43 3.58 0.17
CA GLY A 34 14.20 2.37 0.42
C GLY A 34 15.70 2.52 0.16
N ALA A 35 16.11 3.41 -0.75
CA ALA A 35 17.52 3.68 -1.04
C ALA A 35 18.30 4.18 0.20
N ALA A 36 17.62 4.87 1.13
CA ALA A 36 18.21 5.33 2.38
C ALA A 36 18.54 4.19 3.36
N PHE A 37 17.98 3.01 3.15
CA PHE A 37 18.17 1.82 4.00
C PHE A 37 19.02 0.75 3.30
N SER A 38 20.13 1.15 2.69
CA SER A 38 20.99 0.25 1.90
C SER A 38 21.62 -0.89 2.72
N ALA A 39 21.74 -0.75 4.03
CA ALA A 39 22.17 -1.82 4.93
C ALA A 39 21.14 -2.96 5.03
N TYR A 40 19.86 -2.68 4.84
CA TYR A 40 18.78 -3.65 4.91
C TYR A 40 18.59 -4.37 3.57
N PRO A 41 18.37 -5.70 3.53
CA PRO A 41 17.84 -6.34 2.34
C PRO A 41 16.41 -5.85 2.08
N ARG A 42 16.10 -5.53 0.80
CA ARG A 42 14.84 -4.87 0.42
C ARG A 42 14.15 -5.63 -0.69
N LEU A 43 12.84 -5.80 -0.54
CA LEU A 43 11.99 -6.46 -1.53
C LEU A 43 10.81 -5.52 -1.87
N TYR A 44 10.76 -5.07 -3.11
CA TYR A 44 9.68 -4.22 -3.63
C TYR A 44 8.78 -5.07 -4.51
N ILE A 45 7.54 -5.32 -4.06
CA ILE A 45 6.63 -6.29 -4.70
C ILE A 45 5.63 -5.55 -5.59
N ASP A 46 5.50 -6.01 -6.85
CA ASP A 46 4.41 -5.62 -7.72
C ASP A 46 3.14 -6.41 -7.33
N LEU A 47 2.14 -5.71 -6.83
CA LEU A 47 0.86 -6.31 -6.46
C LEU A 47 0.15 -6.92 -7.68
N PRO A 48 -0.76 -7.90 -7.50
CA PRO A 48 -1.54 -8.46 -8.61
C PRO A 48 -2.19 -7.36 -9.44
N GLY A 49 -2.17 -7.51 -10.75
CA GLY A 49 -2.71 -6.54 -11.70
C GLY A 49 -1.79 -5.34 -11.98
N HIS A 50 -0.59 -5.27 -11.39
CA HIS A 50 0.32 -4.12 -11.48
C HIS A 50 1.73 -4.54 -11.93
N GLY A 51 2.46 -3.62 -12.56
CA GLY A 51 3.85 -3.78 -12.95
C GLY A 51 4.14 -5.13 -13.64
N GLY A 52 5.16 -5.85 -13.18
CA GLY A 52 5.50 -7.19 -13.66
C GLY A 52 4.52 -8.28 -13.24
N SER A 53 3.57 -7.99 -12.32
CA SER A 53 2.46 -8.87 -11.91
C SER A 53 1.14 -8.53 -12.61
N ARG A 54 1.14 -7.75 -13.68
CA ARG A 54 -0.09 -7.26 -14.34
C ARG A 54 -1.04 -8.37 -14.81
N GLU A 55 -0.51 -9.54 -15.16
CA GLU A 55 -1.31 -10.69 -15.62
C GLU A 55 -1.83 -11.57 -14.48
N VAL A 56 -1.37 -11.32 -13.24
CA VAL A 56 -1.82 -12.08 -12.07
C VAL A 56 -3.20 -11.60 -11.66
N ARG A 57 -4.18 -12.50 -11.72
CA ARG A 57 -5.55 -12.27 -11.25
C ARG A 57 -5.72 -12.88 -9.87
N VAL A 58 -6.56 -12.23 -9.06
CA VAL A 58 -6.92 -12.67 -7.71
C VAL A 58 -8.40 -12.42 -7.47
N SER A 59 -9.00 -13.23 -6.63
CA SER A 59 -10.43 -13.13 -6.26
C SER A 59 -10.68 -12.30 -5.00
N GLY A 60 -9.63 -11.91 -4.27
CA GLY A 60 -9.76 -11.12 -3.05
C GLY A 60 -8.51 -11.10 -2.18
N PHE A 61 -8.63 -10.50 -1.00
CA PHE A 61 -7.52 -10.32 -0.05
C PHE A 61 -6.85 -11.63 0.35
N ALA A 62 -7.61 -12.71 0.52
CA ALA A 62 -7.05 -14.01 0.92
C ALA A 62 -6.09 -14.57 -0.15
N GLU A 63 -6.46 -14.45 -1.44
CA GLU A 63 -5.58 -14.89 -2.51
C GLU A 63 -4.36 -13.97 -2.67
N VAL A 64 -4.52 -12.65 -2.51
CA VAL A 64 -3.37 -11.73 -2.46
C VAL A 64 -2.41 -12.13 -1.33
N SER A 65 -2.95 -12.42 -0.14
CA SER A 65 -2.16 -12.86 1.02
C SER A 65 -1.37 -14.14 0.73
N LEU A 66 -2.01 -15.13 0.09
CA LEU A 66 -1.36 -16.37 -0.33
C LEU A 66 -0.22 -16.10 -1.36
N ARG A 67 -0.45 -15.19 -2.32
CA ARG A 67 0.58 -14.80 -3.30
C ARG A 67 1.75 -14.10 -2.63
N LEU A 68 1.51 -13.22 -1.65
CA LEU A 68 2.57 -12.58 -0.86
C LEU A 68 3.39 -13.62 -0.11
N GLU A 69 2.74 -14.56 0.58
CA GLU A 69 3.42 -15.62 1.31
C GLU A 69 4.34 -16.46 0.40
N LYS A 70 3.85 -16.84 -0.78
CA LYS A 70 4.64 -17.56 -1.79
C LYS A 70 5.80 -16.71 -2.32
N THR A 71 5.62 -15.39 -2.43
CA THR A 71 6.67 -14.47 -2.87
C THR A 71 7.75 -14.35 -1.81
N LEU A 72 7.38 -14.15 -0.54
CA LEU A 72 8.33 -14.11 0.57
C LEU A 72 9.14 -15.41 0.67
N ALA A 73 8.48 -16.55 0.52
CA ALA A 73 9.15 -17.86 0.51
C ALA A 73 10.11 -18.02 -0.68
N HIS A 74 9.73 -17.56 -1.87
CA HIS A 74 10.56 -17.61 -3.08
C HIS A 74 11.86 -16.81 -2.93
N TYR A 75 11.79 -15.65 -2.28
CA TYR A 75 12.96 -14.81 -1.99
C TYR A 75 13.65 -15.16 -0.67
N HIS A 76 13.26 -16.24 0.01
CA HIS A 76 13.80 -16.67 1.31
C HIS A 76 13.77 -15.59 2.39
N VAL A 77 12.73 -14.73 2.34
CA VAL A 77 12.55 -13.63 3.30
C VAL A 77 12.23 -14.18 4.68
N ARG A 78 13.08 -13.85 5.65
CA ARG A 78 12.90 -14.11 7.09
C ARG A 78 13.15 -12.81 7.84
N ASP A 79 12.58 -12.70 9.03
CA ASP A 79 12.71 -11.52 9.88
C ASP A 79 12.54 -10.24 9.05
N TYR A 80 11.27 -9.81 8.88
CA TYR A 80 10.95 -8.72 7.98
C TYR A 80 9.99 -7.70 8.57
N TRP A 81 10.16 -6.46 8.18
CA TRP A 81 9.18 -5.40 8.29
C TRP A 81 8.33 -5.35 7.03
N LEU A 82 7.00 -5.32 7.20
CA LEU A 82 6.07 -5.16 6.08
C LEU A 82 5.60 -3.72 6.03
N ILE A 83 5.89 -3.04 4.92
CA ILE A 83 5.65 -1.61 4.71
C ILE A 83 4.70 -1.44 3.54
N GLY A 84 3.54 -0.83 3.77
CA GLY A 84 2.53 -0.71 2.71
C GLY A 84 1.88 0.67 2.67
N TYR A 85 1.66 1.17 1.44
CA TYR A 85 0.98 2.42 1.18
C TYR A 85 -0.43 2.19 0.63
N SER A 86 -1.43 2.89 1.16
CA SER A 86 -2.83 2.93 0.69
C SER A 86 -3.40 1.51 0.45
N LEU A 87 -3.58 1.05 -0.80
CA LEU A 87 -3.96 -0.33 -1.12
C LEU A 87 -2.95 -1.34 -0.56
N GLY A 88 -1.65 -1.09 -0.74
CA GLY A 88 -0.59 -1.92 -0.16
C GLY A 88 -0.64 -1.94 1.36
N GLY A 89 -0.99 -0.83 2.00
CA GLY A 89 -1.21 -0.76 3.44
C GLY A 89 -2.41 -1.60 3.90
N ARG A 90 -3.49 -1.60 3.14
CA ARG A 90 -4.68 -2.45 3.39
C ARG A 90 -4.36 -3.93 3.28
N ILE A 91 -3.61 -4.29 2.24
CA ILE A 91 -3.11 -5.65 2.03
C ILE A 91 -2.14 -6.05 3.13
N ALA A 92 -1.22 -5.17 3.52
CA ALA A 92 -0.29 -5.40 4.61
C ALA A 92 -1.01 -5.65 5.94
N MET A 93 -2.02 -4.85 6.28
CA MET A 93 -2.85 -5.07 7.48
C MET A 93 -3.60 -6.40 7.42
N PHE A 94 -4.20 -6.75 6.28
CA PHE A 94 -4.89 -8.04 6.12
C PHE A 94 -3.91 -9.21 6.24
N PHE A 95 -2.76 -9.13 5.61
CA PHE A 95 -1.71 -10.15 5.71
C PHE A 95 -1.23 -10.32 7.16
N ALA A 96 -0.93 -9.22 7.83
CA ALA A 96 -0.43 -9.19 9.19
C ALA A 96 -1.49 -9.50 10.26
N SER A 97 -2.79 -9.44 9.93
CA SER A 97 -3.87 -9.81 10.85
C SER A 97 -3.93 -11.30 11.17
N GLN A 98 -3.18 -12.11 10.44
CA GLN A 98 -3.04 -13.55 10.65
C GLN A 98 -1.65 -13.87 11.23
N PRO A 99 -1.48 -14.98 11.95
CA PRO A 99 -0.17 -15.36 12.49
C PRO A 99 0.90 -15.44 11.39
N ARG A 100 2.00 -14.71 11.54
CA ARG A 100 3.14 -14.68 10.61
C ARG A 100 4.43 -14.90 11.37
N ARG A 101 5.15 -15.99 11.05
CA ARG A 101 6.28 -16.49 11.82
C ARG A 101 7.44 -15.49 11.92
N TRP A 102 7.72 -14.75 10.87
CA TRP A 102 8.91 -13.89 10.76
C TRP A 102 8.58 -12.40 10.61
N LEU A 103 7.34 -12.02 10.88
CA LEU A 103 6.94 -10.62 10.84
C LEU A 103 7.47 -9.90 12.09
N CYS A 104 8.48 -9.05 11.91
CA CYS A 104 9.06 -8.22 12.96
C CYS A 104 8.22 -7.00 13.27
N GLY A 105 7.57 -6.42 12.26
CA GLY A 105 6.73 -5.25 12.43
C GLY A 105 5.96 -4.86 11.19
N LEU A 106 4.96 -4.00 11.38
CA LEU A 106 4.08 -3.50 10.33
C LEU A 106 4.16 -1.97 10.27
N VAL A 107 4.32 -1.44 9.07
CA VAL A 107 4.23 -0.01 8.77
C VAL A 107 3.16 0.21 7.70
N VAL A 108 2.21 1.08 7.98
CA VAL A 108 1.14 1.41 7.05
C VAL A 108 1.09 2.91 6.83
N GLU A 109 1.19 3.33 5.59
CA GLU A 109 0.95 4.71 5.18
C GLU A 109 -0.43 4.81 4.54
N GLY A 110 -1.35 5.57 5.15
CA GLY A 110 -2.65 5.90 4.58
C GLY A 110 -3.55 4.70 4.24
N GLY A 111 -3.42 3.58 4.95
CA GLY A 111 -4.24 2.37 4.74
C GLY A 111 -5.51 2.37 5.61
N HIS A 112 -6.66 2.02 5.04
CA HIS A 112 -7.93 1.92 5.78
C HIS A 112 -8.10 0.52 6.40
N PRO A 113 -8.44 0.38 7.70
CA PRO A 113 -8.54 -0.93 8.38
C PRO A 113 -9.81 -1.74 8.04
N GLY A 114 -10.68 -1.23 7.21
CA GLY A 114 -11.97 -1.82 6.84
C GLY A 114 -13.16 -0.94 7.24
N LEU A 115 -14.25 -1.01 6.48
CA LEU A 115 -15.48 -0.28 6.77
C LEU A 115 -16.34 -1.09 7.75
N GLN A 116 -16.91 -0.43 8.75
CA GLN A 116 -17.82 -1.06 9.72
C GLN A 116 -19.28 -0.96 9.28
N ASP A 117 -19.64 0.18 8.70
CA ASP A 117 -21.00 0.50 8.33
C ASP A 117 -21.42 -0.15 6.99
N ALA A 118 -22.57 -0.83 6.98
CA ALA A 118 -23.08 -1.53 5.81
C ALA A 118 -23.50 -0.57 4.67
N HIS A 119 -23.95 0.64 5.01
CA HIS A 119 -24.31 1.65 4.00
C HIS A 119 -23.06 2.18 3.30
N GLN A 120 -22.00 2.49 4.06
CA GLN A 120 -20.69 2.88 3.51
C GLN A 120 -20.11 1.77 2.62
N ARG A 121 -20.26 0.49 3.00
CA ARG A 121 -19.82 -0.63 2.17
C ARG A 121 -20.55 -0.67 0.83
N ARG A 122 -21.89 -0.50 0.82
CA ARG A 122 -22.65 -0.45 -0.43
C ARG A 122 -22.26 0.72 -1.31
N GLN A 123 -22.15 1.94 -0.74
CA GLN A 123 -21.69 3.11 -1.47
C GLN A 123 -20.30 2.90 -2.07
N ARG A 124 -19.40 2.30 -1.29
CA ARG A 124 -18.05 2.00 -1.77
C ARG A 124 -18.05 0.96 -2.88
N ALA A 125 -18.86 -0.08 -2.79
CA ALA A 125 -19.00 -1.07 -3.85
C ALA A 125 -19.46 -0.44 -5.17
N CYS A 126 -20.47 0.43 -5.14
CA CYS A 126 -20.94 1.14 -6.33
C CYS A 126 -19.86 2.06 -6.91
N SER A 127 -19.16 2.80 -6.06
CA SER A 127 -18.07 3.69 -6.48
C SER A 127 -16.91 2.92 -7.11
N ASP A 128 -16.45 1.84 -6.48
CA ASP A 128 -15.33 1.05 -7.01
C ASP A 128 -15.72 0.33 -8.31
N ALA A 129 -16.97 -0.14 -8.45
CA ALA A 129 -17.46 -0.73 -9.69
C ALA A 129 -17.50 0.31 -10.83
N ALA A 130 -17.96 1.53 -10.57
CA ALA A 130 -17.97 2.60 -11.56
C ALA A 130 -16.53 2.96 -12.02
N TRP A 131 -15.57 3.07 -11.11
CA TRP A 131 -14.17 3.26 -11.46
C TRP A 131 -13.58 2.08 -12.25
N ALA A 132 -13.88 0.86 -11.84
CA ALA A 132 -13.42 -0.34 -12.54
C ALA A 132 -13.91 -0.38 -13.98
N GLU A 133 -15.17 -0.01 -14.21
CA GLU A 133 -15.73 0.07 -15.57
C GLU A 133 -15.03 1.13 -16.42
N ARG A 134 -14.75 2.30 -15.85
CA ARG A 134 -13.97 3.36 -16.52
C ARG A 134 -12.56 2.87 -16.87
N PHE A 135 -11.86 2.21 -15.93
CA PHE A 135 -10.52 1.63 -16.20
C PHE A 135 -10.54 0.58 -17.32
N ARG A 136 -11.65 -0.14 -17.50
CA ARG A 136 -11.78 -1.12 -18.60
C ARG A 136 -12.00 -0.48 -19.97
N ARG A 137 -12.72 0.64 -20.02
CA ARG A 137 -13.30 1.14 -21.28
C ARG A 137 -12.75 2.48 -21.76
N GLU A 138 -12.26 3.31 -20.85
CA GLU A 138 -11.83 4.67 -21.20
C GLU A 138 -10.30 4.75 -21.35
N PRO A 139 -9.79 5.76 -22.08
CA PRO A 139 -8.36 6.05 -22.11
C PRO A 139 -7.81 6.34 -20.72
N LEU A 140 -6.75 5.63 -20.31
CA LEU A 140 -6.24 5.70 -18.94
C LEU A 140 -5.81 7.11 -18.53
N ALA A 141 -5.29 7.91 -19.46
CA ALA A 141 -4.92 9.29 -19.16
C ALA A 141 -6.11 10.12 -18.65
N GLN A 142 -7.29 9.94 -19.26
CA GLN A 142 -8.52 10.63 -18.83
C GLN A 142 -9.00 10.08 -17.48
N VAL A 143 -9.03 8.74 -17.33
CA VAL A 143 -9.45 8.12 -16.07
C VAL A 143 -8.57 8.57 -14.91
N PHE A 144 -7.24 8.62 -15.09
CA PHE A 144 -6.34 9.08 -14.04
C PHE A 144 -6.40 10.59 -13.81
N ALA A 145 -6.69 11.40 -14.84
CA ALA A 145 -6.92 12.83 -14.64
C ALA A 145 -8.10 13.07 -13.65
N ASP A 146 -9.18 12.31 -13.81
CA ASP A 146 -10.32 12.38 -12.89
C ASP A 146 -10.05 11.69 -11.55
N TRP A 147 -9.34 10.55 -11.56
CA TRP A 147 -8.96 9.82 -10.35
C TRP A 147 -8.20 10.70 -9.35
N TYR A 148 -7.26 11.50 -9.84
CA TYR A 148 -6.46 12.39 -9.01
C TYR A 148 -7.18 13.70 -8.60
N GLN A 149 -8.45 13.90 -9.02
CA GLN A 149 -9.32 14.95 -8.48
C GLN A 149 -10.06 14.53 -7.20
N GLN A 150 -9.99 13.25 -6.82
CA GLN A 150 -10.64 12.80 -5.58
C GLN A 150 -10.08 13.55 -4.35
N PRO A 151 -10.93 13.80 -3.32
CA PRO A 151 -10.55 14.59 -2.14
C PRO A 151 -9.27 14.11 -1.42
N VAL A 152 -8.98 12.81 -1.48
CA VAL A 152 -7.79 12.22 -0.87
C VAL A 152 -6.49 12.75 -1.51
N PHE A 153 -6.54 13.25 -2.74
CA PHE A 153 -5.42 13.84 -3.48
C PHE A 153 -5.46 15.36 -3.54
N ALA A 154 -6.30 16.01 -2.73
CA ALA A 154 -6.45 17.47 -2.74
C ALA A 154 -5.15 18.24 -2.45
N GLY A 155 -4.21 17.61 -1.72
CA GLY A 155 -2.90 18.17 -1.40
C GLY A 155 -1.89 18.22 -2.56
N LEU A 156 -2.16 17.52 -3.68
CA LEU A 156 -1.26 17.50 -4.83
C LEU A 156 -1.38 18.80 -5.65
N SER A 157 -0.26 19.35 -6.08
CA SER A 157 -0.22 20.43 -7.05
C SER A 157 -0.63 19.94 -8.45
N THR A 158 -0.96 20.86 -9.35
CA THR A 158 -1.27 20.51 -10.75
C THR A 158 -0.14 19.74 -11.42
N ALA A 159 1.10 20.20 -11.28
CA ALA A 159 2.27 19.52 -11.85
C ALA A 159 2.46 18.10 -11.28
N GLN A 160 2.22 17.90 -9.98
CA GLN A 160 2.27 16.57 -9.37
C GLN A 160 1.18 15.64 -9.90
N ARG A 161 -0.04 16.15 -10.10
CA ARG A 161 -1.13 15.37 -10.71
C ARG A 161 -0.82 14.98 -12.14
N GLU A 162 -0.36 15.92 -12.97
CA GLU A 162 0.02 15.68 -14.36
C GLU A 162 1.13 14.61 -14.45
N ALA A 163 2.16 14.70 -13.62
CA ALA A 163 3.23 13.72 -13.55
C ALA A 163 2.71 12.32 -13.15
N LEU A 164 1.77 12.25 -12.19
CA LEU A 164 1.14 10.99 -11.82
C LEU A 164 0.25 10.44 -12.93
N VAL A 165 -0.54 11.26 -13.60
CA VAL A 165 -1.36 10.85 -14.75
C VAL A 165 -0.47 10.24 -15.84
N ALA A 166 0.60 10.94 -16.23
CA ALA A 166 1.55 10.44 -17.23
C ALA A 166 2.15 9.09 -16.81
N LEU A 167 2.62 8.99 -15.56
CA LEU A 167 3.23 7.76 -15.03
C LEU A 167 2.24 6.58 -15.01
N ARG A 168 1.00 6.81 -14.54
CA ARG A 168 0.01 5.75 -14.33
C ARG A 168 -0.71 5.32 -15.61
N SER A 169 -0.71 6.14 -16.63
CA SER A 169 -1.32 5.83 -17.93
C SER A 169 -0.67 4.66 -18.67
N HIS A 170 0.52 4.22 -18.25
CA HIS A 170 1.20 3.04 -18.78
C HIS A 170 0.70 1.70 -18.19
N ASN A 171 -0.23 1.72 -17.25
CA ASN A 171 -0.82 0.52 -16.68
C ASN A 171 -1.76 -0.21 -17.67
N CYS A 172 -2.20 -1.39 -17.29
CA CYS A 172 -3.24 -2.14 -18.00
C CYS A 172 -4.60 -1.90 -17.31
N GLY A 173 -5.51 -1.21 -17.95
CA GLY A 173 -6.79 -0.80 -17.36
C GLY A 173 -7.64 -1.98 -16.89
N THR A 174 -7.71 -3.06 -17.67
CA THR A 174 -8.45 -4.28 -17.31
C THR A 174 -7.85 -4.98 -16.08
N SER A 175 -6.53 -4.93 -15.93
CA SER A 175 -5.83 -5.49 -14.77
C SER A 175 -6.07 -4.67 -13.53
N LEU A 176 -6.01 -3.34 -13.64
CA LEU A 176 -6.34 -2.41 -12.55
C LEU A 176 -7.79 -2.57 -12.10
N ALA A 177 -8.73 -2.65 -13.04
CA ALA A 177 -10.14 -2.86 -12.75
C ALA A 177 -10.38 -4.15 -11.95
N ALA A 178 -9.80 -5.26 -12.41
CA ALA A 178 -9.92 -6.55 -11.71
C ALA A 178 -9.36 -6.50 -10.28
N MET A 179 -8.21 -5.85 -10.10
CA MET A 179 -7.60 -5.70 -8.77
C MET A 179 -8.43 -4.76 -7.86
N LEU A 180 -8.97 -3.68 -8.41
CA LEU A 180 -9.83 -2.75 -7.67
C LEU A 180 -11.06 -3.45 -7.12
N GLU A 181 -11.73 -4.27 -7.94
CA GLU A 181 -12.90 -5.06 -7.52
C GLU A 181 -12.54 -6.13 -6.50
N ALA A 182 -11.50 -6.93 -6.78
CA ALA A 182 -11.05 -8.01 -5.90
C ALA A 182 -10.63 -7.51 -4.50
N THR A 183 -10.10 -6.29 -4.44
CA THR A 183 -9.63 -5.68 -3.20
C THR A 183 -10.36 -4.40 -2.85
N SER A 184 -11.62 -4.26 -3.29
CA SER A 184 -12.46 -3.13 -2.89
C SER A 184 -12.49 -2.99 -1.36
N LEU A 185 -12.52 -1.75 -0.87
CA LEU A 185 -12.72 -1.51 0.56
C LEU A 185 -14.10 -2.01 1.03
N ALA A 186 -15.04 -2.16 0.10
CA ALA A 186 -16.37 -2.73 0.40
C ALA A 186 -16.33 -4.20 0.83
N VAL A 187 -15.37 -4.98 0.29
CA VAL A 187 -15.22 -6.43 0.61
C VAL A 187 -14.13 -6.68 1.65
N GLN A 188 -13.35 -5.67 2.02
CA GLN A 188 -12.33 -5.80 3.05
C GLN A 188 -13.01 -6.03 4.42
N PRO A 189 -12.59 -7.05 5.19
CA PRO A 189 -13.05 -7.18 6.57
C PRO A 189 -12.58 -6.01 7.44
N ASP A 190 -13.29 -5.73 8.52
CA ASP A 190 -12.78 -4.84 9.56
C ASP A 190 -11.67 -5.54 10.34
N LEU A 191 -10.47 -4.99 10.28
CA LEU A 191 -9.25 -5.58 10.84
C LEU A 191 -8.88 -5.02 12.22
N ARG A 192 -9.68 -4.10 12.78
CA ARG A 192 -9.30 -3.39 14.02
C ARG A 192 -9.10 -4.33 15.21
N ALA A 193 -9.95 -5.33 15.35
CA ALA A 193 -9.85 -6.29 16.45
C ALA A 193 -8.54 -7.10 16.37
N GLN A 194 -8.23 -7.64 15.20
CA GLN A 194 -7.01 -8.42 14.97
C GLN A 194 -5.75 -7.55 15.13
N LEU A 195 -5.78 -6.31 14.63
CA LEU A 195 -4.67 -5.38 14.77
C LEU A 195 -4.44 -4.96 16.23
N ARG A 196 -5.47 -4.90 17.06
CA ARG A 196 -5.33 -4.66 18.51
C ARG A 196 -4.70 -5.85 19.24
N ALA A 197 -5.01 -7.07 18.83
CA ALA A 197 -4.53 -8.30 19.45
C ALA A 197 -3.11 -8.72 19.00
N ARG A 198 -2.47 -7.98 18.11
CA ARG A 198 -1.14 -8.27 17.56
C ARG A 198 -0.03 -8.28 18.62
N ARG A 199 1.07 -8.99 18.31
CA ARG A 199 2.26 -9.08 19.19
C ARG A 199 3.51 -8.42 18.59
N TYR A 200 3.41 -7.77 17.43
CA TYR A 200 4.49 -7.04 16.74
C TYR A 200 4.23 -5.53 16.79
N PRO A 201 5.25 -4.68 16.70
CA PRO A 201 5.08 -3.23 16.59
C PRO A 201 4.32 -2.88 15.32
N PHE A 202 3.40 -1.90 15.46
CA PHE A 202 2.62 -1.37 14.35
C PHE A 202 2.71 0.15 14.33
N HIS A 203 3.29 0.68 13.26
CA HIS A 203 3.44 2.09 13.01
C HIS A 203 2.50 2.52 11.88
N TYR A 204 1.81 3.64 12.09
CA TYR A 204 0.90 4.21 11.11
C TYR A 204 1.37 5.60 10.71
N LEU A 205 1.70 5.78 9.42
CA LEU A 205 2.15 7.03 8.85
C LEU A 205 0.99 7.72 8.15
N CYS A 206 0.82 9.00 8.37
CA CYS A 206 -0.13 9.83 7.62
C CYS A 206 0.43 11.24 7.43
N GLY A 207 0.20 11.80 6.27
CA GLY A 207 0.59 13.17 5.98
C GLY A 207 -0.21 14.17 6.84
N GLU A 208 0.44 15.26 7.19
CA GLU A 208 -0.16 16.36 7.96
C GLU A 208 -1.45 16.90 7.33
N ARG A 209 -1.50 16.94 5.99
CA ARG A 209 -2.65 17.44 5.21
C ARG A 209 -3.71 16.37 4.92
N ASP A 210 -3.47 15.10 5.30
CA ASP A 210 -4.44 14.00 5.10
C ASP A 210 -5.38 13.87 6.32
N ALA A 211 -6.34 14.77 6.44
CA ALA A 211 -7.27 14.81 7.57
C ALA A 211 -8.05 13.49 7.75
N LYS A 212 -8.42 12.84 6.63
CA LYS A 212 -9.14 11.57 6.65
C LYS A 212 -8.33 10.47 7.32
N PHE A 213 -7.10 10.27 6.90
CA PHE A 213 -6.27 9.17 7.42
C PHE A 213 -5.64 9.49 8.78
N ARG A 214 -5.50 10.78 9.13
CA ARG A 214 -5.22 11.19 10.50
C ARG A 214 -6.35 10.80 11.48
N ALA A 215 -7.60 10.92 11.06
CA ALA A 215 -8.74 10.44 11.87
C ALA A 215 -8.74 8.91 11.98
N ILE A 216 -8.52 8.18 10.89
CA ILE A 216 -8.43 6.72 10.87
C ILE A 216 -7.28 6.19 11.73
N ALA A 217 -6.14 6.88 11.76
CA ALA A 217 -4.98 6.49 12.57
C ALA A 217 -5.31 6.34 14.06
N ARG A 218 -6.27 7.12 14.57
CA ARG A 218 -6.72 7.06 15.97
C ARG A 218 -7.44 5.74 16.32
N ASP A 219 -8.02 5.09 15.30
CA ASP A 219 -8.85 3.88 15.48
C ASP A 219 -8.05 2.58 15.34
N VAL A 220 -6.81 2.62 14.84
CA VAL A 220 -6.07 1.39 14.48
C VAL A 220 -5.12 0.89 15.55
N ALA A 221 -5.09 1.50 16.74
CA ALA A 221 -4.22 1.10 17.85
C ALA A 221 -2.73 0.95 17.44
N ALA A 222 -2.24 1.85 16.59
CA ALA A 222 -0.86 1.90 16.12
C ALA A 222 -0.11 3.08 16.75
N THR A 223 1.23 3.02 16.76
CA THR A 223 2.04 4.22 16.99
C THR A 223 1.90 5.12 15.76
N THR A 224 1.25 6.27 15.91
CA THR A 224 0.97 7.18 14.80
C THR A 224 2.08 8.19 14.60
N HIS A 225 2.51 8.36 13.36
CA HIS A 225 3.51 9.32 12.93
C HIS A 225 2.90 10.28 11.91
N ILE A 226 3.01 11.58 12.18
CA ILE A 226 2.57 12.63 11.24
C ILE A 226 3.76 13.05 10.39
N ILE A 227 3.62 12.92 9.09
CA ILE A 227 4.64 13.35 8.13
C ILE A 227 4.31 14.79 7.72
N HIS A 228 5.15 15.73 8.16
CA HIS A 228 4.96 17.14 7.88
C HIS A 228 5.11 17.46 6.39
N HIS A 229 4.39 18.47 5.94
CA HIS A 229 4.37 18.95 4.56
C HIS A 229 3.94 17.91 3.53
N ALA A 230 3.20 16.88 3.95
CA ALA A 230 2.72 15.80 3.09
C ALA A 230 1.21 15.62 3.20
N GLY A 231 0.61 15.12 2.11
CA GLY A 231 -0.75 14.64 2.02
C GLY A 231 -0.80 13.11 2.03
N HIS A 232 -1.67 12.52 1.19
CA HIS A 232 -1.89 11.08 1.16
C HIS A 232 -0.70 10.27 0.65
N ASN A 233 0.12 10.85 -0.24
CA ASN A 233 1.32 10.21 -0.81
C ASN A 233 2.58 10.68 -0.06
N ALA A 234 2.65 10.52 1.26
CA ALA A 234 3.69 11.12 2.07
C ALA A 234 5.11 10.69 1.65
N HIS A 235 5.31 9.41 1.30
CA HIS A 235 6.58 8.87 0.80
C HIS A 235 7.05 9.50 -0.53
N ARG A 236 6.15 10.12 -1.29
CA ARG A 236 6.46 10.86 -2.53
C ARG A 236 6.56 12.36 -2.30
N GLU A 237 5.67 12.90 -1.46
CA GLU A 237 5.60 14.35 -1.19
C GLU A 237 6.74 14.82 -0.27
N ASN A 238 7.16 13.99 0.70
CA ASN A 238 8.27 14.27 1.61
C ASN A 238 9.04 12.99 1.97
N PRO A 239 9.78 12.39 1.03
CA PRO A 239 10.52 11.15 1.26
C PRO A 239 11.53 11.26 2.40
N ALA A 240 12.19 12.41 2.57
CA ALA A 240 13.17 12.63 3.64
C ALA A 240 12.53 12.51 5.03
N ALA A 241 11.34 13.08 5.24
CA ALA A 241 10.63 12.94 6.51
C ALA A 241 10.17 11.50 6.76
N VAL A 242 9.74 10.77 5.72
CA VAL A 242 9.41 9.35 5.84
C VAL A 242 10.64 8.52 6.20
N VAL A 243 11.79 8.76 5.55
CA VAL A 243 13.06 8.10 5.89
C VAL A 243 13.43 8.36 7.36
N SER A 244 13.41 9.63 7.79
CA SER A 244 13.71 9.99 9.18
C SER A 244 12.77 9.32 10.17
N CYS A 245 11.49 9.20 9.84
CA CYS A 245 10.51 8.51 10.66
C CYS A 245 10.79 7.00 10.74
N LEU A 246 11.02 6.33 9.61
CA LEU A 246 11.31 4.90 9.58
C LEU A 246 12.61 4.57 10.34
N ALA A 247 13.64 5.40 10.22
CA ALA A 247 14.92 5.21 10.90
C ALA A 247 14.81 5.18 12.43
N GLN A 248 13.82 5.85 13.01
CA GLN A 248 13.62 5.91 14.48
C GLN A 248 13.30 4.55 15.10
N PHE A 249 12.68 3.64 14.36
CA PHE A 249 12.23 2.36 14.90
C PHE A 249 12.74 1.13 14.14
N LEU A 250 13.32 1.29 12.95
CA LEU A 250 13.94 0.17 12.25
C LEU A 250 15.31 -0.21 12.84
N ALA A 251 15.98 0.72 13.54
CA ALA A 251 17.29 0.52 14.16
C ALA A 251 17.19 -0.03 15.61
N SER A 252 15.98 -0.14 16.16
CA SER A 252 15.70 -0.70 17.48
C SER A 252 15.27 -2.16 17.38
#